data_d699144c7151447ee6303b18b6e605ef
#
_entry.id   d699144c7151447ee6303b18b6e605ef
#
_cell.length_a   1.000
_cell.length_b   1.000
_cell.length_c   1.000
_cell.angle_alpha   90.00
_cell.angle_beta   90.00
_cell.angle_gamma   90.00
#
_symmetry.space_group_name_H-M   'P 1'
#
loop_
_entity.id
_entity.type
_entity.pdbx_description
1 polymer ?
#
loop_
_entity_poly.entity_id
_entity_poly.type
_entity_poly.pdbx_seq_one_letter_code
_entity_poly.pdbx_strand_id
1 'polypeptide(L)'
;AEIDFEKLLSGGIFGIFGDTGSGKTTILDSMIFALYGRIDRIKGGVGNEIINYNCDRAYVRFDFETETPQGRKVYRVEREIKRKNSAQSLTLSEVNGEQIKPVSDGVKNTNAKIQEIVGLSFEDFKKCIALPQGEFAQFVKAERSERLKLISRLFGLEKYGDLLNARIKERYSEVRSSFDTKEGEL
;
A
#
# COMPACT_ATOMS: atom_id res chain seq x y z
N ALA A 1 -16.02 12.77 9.55
CA ALA A 1 -15.73 11.97 10.76
C ALA A 1 -14.23 11.88 10.93
N GLU A 2 -13.76 11.81 12.15
CA GLU A 2 -12.38 11.58 12.53
C GLU A 2 -12.33 10.34 13.43
N ILE A 3 -11.37 9.46 13.18
CA ILE A 3 -11.20 8.21 13.93
C ILE A 3 -9.74 8.13 14.35
N ASP A 4 -9.52 8.07 15.65
CA ASP A 4 -8.22 7.88 16.27
C ASP A 4 -8.04 6.39 16.61
N PHE A 5 -7.32 5.70 15.72
CA PHE A 5 -7.08 4.27 15.89
C PHE A 5 -6.10 3.96 17.03
N GLU A 6 -5.22 4.88 17.38
CA GLU A 6 -4.26 4.68 18.47
C GLU A 6 -4.98 4.48 19.81
N LYS A 7 -6.06 5.24 20.05
CA LYS A 7 -6.91 5.05 21.23
C LYS A 7 -7.66 3.73 21.24
N LEU A 8 -7.93 3.16 20.07
CA LEU A 8 -8.67 1.88 19.93
C LEU A 8 -7.75 0.66 20.06
N LEU A 9 -6.45 0.82 19.77
CA LEU A 9 -5.48 -0.28 19.72
C LEU A 9 -4.92 -0.72 21.08
N SER A 10 -5.27 -0.07 22.17
CA SER A 10 -4.78 -0.42 23.52
C SER A 10 -5.05 -1.88 23.91
N GLY A 11 -6.06 -2.53 23.33
CA GLY A 11 -6.39 -3.95 23.52
C GLY A 11 -5.86 -4.88 22.42
N GLY A 12 -5.14 -4.38 21.42
CA GLY A 12 -4.62 -5.17 20.28
C GLY A 12 -5.66 -5.56 19.24
N ILE A 13 -6.94 -5.60 19.60
CA ILE A 13 -8.07 -5.93 18.72
C ILE A 13 -9.23 -4.98 19.04
N PHE A 14 -9.87 -4.45 18.01
CA PHE A 14 -11.10 -3.68 18.15
C PHE A 14 -12.14 -4.11 17.12
N GLY A 15 -13.42 -3.86 17.40
CA GLY A 15 -14.55 -4.18 16.53
C GLY A 15 -15.35 -2.95 16.16
N ILE A 16 -15.82 -2.88 14.91
CA ILE A 16 -16.71 -1.84 14.42
C ILE A 16 -18.09 -2.45 14.23
N PHE A 17 -19.07 -2.02 15.03
CA PHE A 17 -20.44 -2.51 15.03
C PHE A 17 -21.40 -1.41 14.57
N GLY A 18 -22.55 -1.80 14.04
CA GLY A 18 -23.61 -0.91 13.60
C GLY A 18 -24.49 -1.54 12.54
N ASP A 19 -25.60 -0.92 12.22
CA ASP A 19 -26.58 -1.39 11.24
C ASP A 19 -26.02 -1.46 9.82
N THR A 20 -26.70 -2.19 8.94
CA THR A 20 -26.38 -2.20 7.51
C THR A 20 -26.52 -0.79 6.94
N GLY A 21 -25.51 -0.32 6.20
CA GLY A 21 -25.51 1.05 5.65
C GLY A 21 -24.93 2.12 6.58
N SER A 22 -24.54 1.79 7.84
CA SER A 22 -23.96 2.75 8.79
C SER A 22 -22.54 3.24 8.44
N GLY A 23 -21.94 2.75 7.35
CA GLY A 23 -20.63 3.22 6.90
C GLY A 23 -19.42 2.44 7.42
N LYS A 24 -19.62 1.27 8.05
CA LYS A 24 -18.51 0.43 8.55
C LYS A 24 -17.45 0.13 7.48
N THR A 25 -17.91 -0.35 6.33
CA THR A 25 -17.02 -0.66 5.19
C THR A 25 -16.40 0.61 4.61
N THR A 26 -17.09 1.74 4.70
CA THR A 26 -16.58 3.03 4.19
C THR A 26 -15.31 3.48 4.92
N ILE A 27 -15.14 3.09 6.18
CA ILE A 27 -13.91 3.38 6.94
C ILE A 27 -12.72 2.67 6.29
N LEU A 28 -12.84 1.38 6.01
CA LEU A 28 -11.81 0.61 5.33
C LEU A 28 -11.58 1.09 3.89
N ASP A 29 -12.66 1.34 3.15
CA ASP A 29 -12.58 1.90 1.80
C ASP A 29 -11.87 3.26 1.77
N SER A 30 -12.07 4.10 2.78
CA SER A 30 -11.40 5.40 2.84
C SER A 30 -9.89 5.28 3.08
N MET A 31 -9.43 4.31 3.88
CA MET A 31 -8.00 4.02 4.03
C MET A 31 -7.39 3.52 2.71
N ILE A 32 -8.05 2.57 2.06
CA ILE A 32 -7.62 2.03 0.76
C ILE A 32 -7.60 3.15 -0.28
N PHE A 33 -8.63 3.99 -0.31
CA PHE A 33 -8.69 5.14 -1.21
C PHE A 33 -7.58 6.15 -0.94
N ALA A 34 -7.29 6.46 0.32
CA ALA A 34 -6.18 7.35 0.67
C ALA A 34 -4.86 6.85 0.07
N LEU A 35 -4.52 5.58 0.31
CA LEU A 35 -3.25 4.99 -0.10
C LEU A 35 -3.16 4.78 -1.62
N TYR A 36 -4.20 4.22 -2.23
CA TYR A 36 -4.12 3.72 -3.62
C TYR A 36 -4.98 4.50 -4.62
N GLY A 37 -5.86 5.41 -4.17
CA GLY A 37 -6.79 6.11 -5.04
C GLY A 37 -7.82 5.21 -5.72
N ARG A 38 -8.07 4.04 -5.15
CA ARG A 38 -9.00 3.01 -5.67
C ARG A 38 -9.92 2.52 -4.57
N ILE A 39 -11.10 2.06 -4.96
CA ILE A 39 -12.03 1.33 -4.10
C ILE A 39 -12.50 0.12 -4.91
N ASP A 40 -12.39 -1.08 -4.34
CA ASP A 40 -12.61 -2.34 -5.05
C ASP A 40 -14.00 -2.50 -5.66
N ARG A 41 -15.02 -2.07 -4.92
CA ARG A 41 -16.42 -2.14 -5.36
C ARG A 41 -16.79 -1.16 -6.48
N ILE A 42 -15.90 -0.21 -6.82
CA ILE A 42 -16.11 0.75 -7.90
C ILE A 42 -15.34 0.28 -9.14
N LYS A 43 -16.07 -0.32 -10.08
CA LYS A 43 -15.50 -0.77 -11.35
C LYS A 43 -15.25 0.42 -12.28
N GLY A 44 -14.07 0.47 -12.92
CA GLY A 44 -13.76 1.51 -13.92
C GLY A 44 -12.95 2.69 -13.41
N GLY A 45 -12.49 2.64 -12.18
CA GLY A 45 -11.69 3.72 -11.56
C GLY A 45 -12.53 4.63 -10.66
N VAL A 46 -11.85 5.41 -9.84
CA VAL A 46 -12.51 6.29 -8.89
C VAL A 46 -12.95 7.56 -9.60
N GLY A 47 -14.24 7.67 -9.79
CA GLY A 47 -14.91 8.85 -10.33
C GLY A 47 -15.79 9.53 -9.27
N ASN A 48 -16.84 10.18 -9.72
CA ASN A 48 -17.81 10.86 -8.85
C ASN A 48 -18.58 9.92 -7.92
N GLU A 49 -18.49 8.60 -8.12
CA GLU A 49 -19.23 7.58 -7.37
C GLU A 49 -18.85 7.52 -5.88
N ILE A 50 -17.61 7.95 -5.52
CA ILE A 50 -17.20 8.02 -4.12
C ILE A 50 -17.68 9.28 -3.41
N ILE A 51 -18.14 10.28 -4.18
CA ILE A 51 -18.57 11.56 -3.62
C ILE A 51 -20.03 11.41 -3.19
N ASN A 52 -20.30 11.69 -1.90
CA ASN A 52 -21.67 11.69 -1.41
C ASN A 52 -22.56 12.57 -2.31
N TYR A 53 -23.76 12.08 -2.63
CA TYR A 53 -24.65 12.73 -3.58
C TYR A 53 -24.88 14.23 -3.32
N ASN A 54 -24.90 14.60 -2.05
CA ASN A 54 -25.12 15.99 -1.61
C ASN A 54 -23.81 16.80 -1.45
N CYS A 55 -22.67 16.26 -1.91
CA CYS A 55 -21.36 16.91 -1.77
C CYS A 55 -20.71 17.15 -3.13
N ASP A 56 -19.88 18.19 -3.23
CA ASP A 56 -19.12 18.52 -4.43
C ASP A 56 -17.72 17.89 -4.43
N ARG A 57 -17.31 17.31 -3.31
CA ARG A 57 -15.98 16.68 -3.15
C ARG A 57 -16.02 15.53 -2.14
N ALA A 58 -15.10 14.61 -2.31
CA ALA A 58 -14.68 13.68 -1.27
C ALA A 58 -13.24 13.99 -0.87
N TYR A 59 -13.00 13.99 0.43
CA TYR A 59 -11.68 14.23 1.02
C TYR A 59 -11.39 13.16 2.06
N VAL A 60 -10.17 12.66 2.05
CA VAL A 60 -9.66 11.75 3.07
C VAL A 60 -8.26 12.18 3.50
N ARG A 61 -8.03 12.21 4.80
CA ARG A 61 -6.72 12.29 5.44
C ARG A 61 -6.49 11.00 6.20
N PHE A 62 -5.34 10.41 5.95
CA PHE A 62 -4.93 9.16 6.60
C PHE A 62 -3.49 9.26 7.06
N ASP A 63 -3.30 9.16 8.36
CA ASP A 63 -1.98 9.13 8.99
C ASP A 63 -1.63 7.67 9.29
N PHE A 64 -0.44 7.23 8.89
CA PHE A 64 0.03 5.87 9.14
C PHE A 64 1.51 5.86 9.51
N GLU A 65 1.88 4.87 10.30
CA GLU A 65 3.26 4.66 10.73
C GLU A 65 3.88 3.46 9.98
N THR A 66 5.15 3.57 9.65
CA THR A 66 5.93 2.48 9.10
C THR A 66 7.33 2.44 9.69
N GLU A 67 7.89 1.24 9.79
CA GLU A 67 9.29 1.06 10.18
C GLU A 67 10.21 1.28 8.98
N THR A 68 11.25 2.08 9.18
CA THR A 68 12.30 2.32 8.19
C THR A 68 13.66 1.96 8.81
N PRO A 69 14.73 1.81 8.00
CA PRO A 69 16.08 1.59 8.52
C PRO A 69 16.54 2.70 9.49
N GLN A 70 15.92 3.90 9.42
CA GLN A 70 16.21 5.05 10.28
C GLN A 70 15.27 5.14 11.50
N GLY A 71 14.42 4.14 11.72
CA GLY A 71 13.42 4.10 12.78
C GLY A 71 11.99 4.30 12.28
N ARG A 72 11.07 4.46 13.20
CA ARG A 72 9.65 4.66 12.90
C ARG A 72 9.40 6.05 12.34
N LYS A 73 8.61 6.11 11.28
CA LYS A 73 8.18 7.35 10.62
C LYS A 73 6.68 7.37 10.44
N VAL A 74 6.10 8.53 10.69
CA VAL A 74 4.68 8.78 10.47
C VAL A 74 4.51 9.55 9.16
N TYR A 75 3.62 9.07 8.33
CA TYR A 75 3.27 9.70 7.07
C TYR A 75 1.80 10.10 7.07
N ARG A 76 1.53 11.26 6.46
CA ARG A 76 0.19 11.78 6.20
C ARG A 76 -0.10 11.79 4.74
N VAL A 77 -1.15 11.10 4.33
CA VAL A 77 -1.72 11.14 2.99
C VAL A 77 -3.00 11.96 3.03
N GLU A 78 -3.10 12.95 2.16
CA GLU A 78 -4.32 13.72 1.95
C GLU A 78 -4.72 13.59 0.48
N ARG A 79 -5.93 13.08 0.24
CA ARG A 79 -6.48 12.88 -1.09
C ARG A 79 -7.85 13.53 -1.21
N GLU A 80 -8.04 14.32 -2.24
CA GLU A 80 -9.31 14.94 -2.59
C GLU A 80 -9.68 14.60 -4.02
N ILE A 81 -10.97 14.40 -4.27
CA ILE A 81 -11.56 14.35 -5.60
C ILE A 81 -12.73 15.30 -5.67
N LYS A 82 -12.82 16.08 -6.76
CA LYS A 82 -13.88 17.07 -7.01
C LYS A 82 -14.83 16.59 -8.09
N ARG A 83 -16.14 16.72 -7.84
CA ARG A 83 -17.22 16.30 -8.75
C ARG A 83 -17.16 16.96 -10.13
N LYS A 84 -16.93 18.27 -10.16
CA LYS A 84 -17.07 19.10 -11.37
C LYS A 84 -16.16 18.67 -12.53
N ASN A 85 -14.95 18.18 -12.24
CA ASN A 85 -13.95 17.86 -13.26
C ASN A 85 -13.20 16.56 -12.99
N SER A 86 -13.66 15.79 -12.02
CA SER A 86 -12.99 14.57 -11.51
C SER A 86 -11.49 14.79 -11.17
N ALA A 87 -11.12 16.07 -10.94
CA ALA A 87 -9.75 16.41 -10.59
C ALA A 87 -9.40 15.82 -9.22
N GLN A 88 -8.25 15.15 -9.17
CA GLN A 88 -7.69 14.62 -7.93
C GLN A 88 -6.53 15.48 -7.49
N SER A 89 -6.48 15.78 -6.19
CA SER A 89 -5.26 16.24 -5.53
C SER A 89 -4.78 15.18 -4.55
N LEU A 90 -3.48 15.07 -4.42
CA LEU A 90 -2.83 14.10 -3.55
C LEU A 90 -1.56 14.71 -3.00
N THR A 91 -1.45 14.71 -1.68
CA THR A 91 -0.23 15.09 -0.98
C THR A 91 0.23 13.96 -0.07
N LEU A 92 1.54 13.82 0.06
CA LEU A 92 2.19 12.93 1.01
C LEU A 92 3.21 13.75 1.79
N SER A 93 3.10 13.70 3.11
CA SER A 93 4.00 14.40 4.02
C SER A 93 4.53 13.46 5.10
N GLU A 94 5.77 13.65 5.50
CA GLU A 94 6.34 13.07 6.72
C GLU A 94 5.95 13.97 7.90
N VAL A 95 5.43 13.37 8.97
CA VAL A 95 4.97 14.08 10.17
C VAL A 95 5.93 13.77 11.30
N ASN A 96 6.54 14.82 11.88
CA ASN A 96 7.43 14.69 13.01
C ASN A 96 7.03 15.71 14.09
N GLY A 97 6.16 15.29 14.98
CA GLY A 97 5.50 16.19 15.93
C GLY A 97 4.66 17.25 15.21
N GLU A 98 4.96 18.52 15.42
CA GLU A 98 4.29 19.63 14.75
C GLU A 98 4.85 19.94 13.34
N GLN A 99 5.98 19.35 12.98
CA GLN A 99 6.61 19.58 11.68
C GLN A 99 6.01 18.65 10.63
N ILE A 100 5.54 19.24 9.53
CA ILE A 100 5.01 18.53 8.37
C ILE A 100 5.91 18.84 7.18
N LYS A 101 6.59 17.81 6.67
CA LYS A 101 7.51 17.93 5.54
C LYS A 101 6.93 17.22 4.31
N PRO A 102 6.69 17.94 3.20
CA PRO A 102 6.28 17.30 1.95
C PRO A 102 7.32 16.29 1.47
N VAL A 103 6.85 15.11 1.01
CA VAL A 103 7.71 14.00 0.55
C VAL A 103 7.74 13.90 -0.97
N SER A 104 6.61 14.20 -1.62
CA SER A 104 6.50 14.11 -3.07
C SER A 104 5.46 15.08 -3.63
N ASP A 105 5.56 15.36 -4.93
CA ASP A 105 4.66 16.25 -5.65
C ASP A 105 4.04 15.54 -6.87
N GLY A 106 2.81 15.93 -7.20
CA GLY A 106 2.03 15.39 -8.30
C GLY A 106 1.45 14.00 -8.03
N VAL A 107 0.22 13.77 -8.49
CA VAL A 107 -0.57 12.56 -8.17
C VAL A 107 0.15 11.27 -8.56
N LYS A 108 0.78 11.22 -9.75
CA LYS A 108 1.47 10.02 -10.23
C LYS A 108 2.68 9.66 -9.37
N ASN A 109 3.55 10.65 -9.11
CA ASN A 109 4.76 10.45 -8.32
C ASN A 109 4.42 10.10 -6.88
N THR A 110 3.42 10.77 -6.31
CA THR A 110 2.97 10.53 -4.95
C THR A 110 2.36 9.14 -4.79
N ASN A 111 1.56 8.65 -5.75
CA ASN A 111 1.07 7.28 -5.72
C ASN A 111 2.22 6.24 -5.73
N ALA A 112 3.22 6.45 -6.59
CA ALA A 112 4.40 5.57 -6.63
C ALA A 112 5.17 5.60 -5.30
N LYS A 113 5.32 6.79 -4.70
CA LYS A 113 6.01 6.96 -3.42
C LYS A 113 5.26 6.33 -2.26
N ILE A 114 3.92 6.44 -2.22
CA ILE A 114 3.09 5.74 -1.22
C ILE A 114 3.29 4.23 -1.35
N GLN A 115 3.22 3.68 -2.56
CA GLN A 115 3.41 2.24 -2.77
C GLN A 115 4.82 1.77 -2.37
N GLU A 116 5.86 2.57 -2.63
CA GLU A 116 7.23 2.30 -2.18
C GLU A 116 7.33 2.25 -0.65
N ILE A 117 6.71 3.22 0.05
CA ILE A 117 6.73 3.31 1.52
C ILE A 117 5.92 2.19 2.16
N VAL A 118 4.72 1.91 1.65
CA VAL A 118 3.86 0.82 2.15
C VAL A 118 4.43 -0.56 1.81
N GLY A 119 5.20 -0.66 0.72
CA GLY A 119 5.83 -1.91 0.28
C GLY A 119 4.86 -2.92 -0.36
N LEU A 120 3.60 -2.57 -0.55
CA LEU A 120 2.56 -3.46 -1.07
C LEU A 120 1.84 -2.81 -2.27
N SER A 121 1.54 -3.62 -3.27
CA SER A 121 0.59 -3.21 -4.32
C SER A 121 -0.83 -3.14 -3.75
N PHE A 122 -1.73 -2.47 -4.47
CA PHE A 122 -3.16 -2.45 -4.12
C PHE A 122 -3.75 -3.85 -3.96
N GLU A 123 -3.44 -4.77 -4.88
CA GLU A 123 -3.94 -6.14 -4.84
C GLU A 123 -3.37 -6.94 -3.66
N ASP A 124 -2.09 -6.75 -3.35
CA ASP A 124 -1.46 -7.41 -2.20
C ASP A 124 -2.01 -6.86 -0.88
N PHE A 125 -2.20 -5.54 -0.79
CA PHE A 125 -2.78 -4.89 0.39
C PHE A 125 -4.19 -5.41 0.68
N LYS A 126 -5.03 -5.55 -0.34
CA LYS A 126 -6.37 -6.15 -0.21
C LYS A 126 -6.31 -7.59 0.30
N LYS A 127 -5.43 -8.41 -0.27
CA LYS A 127 -5.33 -9.83 0.07
C LYS A 127 -4.75 -10.08 1.46
N CYS A 128 -3.91 -9.18 1.97
CA CYS A 128 -3.14 -9.41 3.18
C CYS A 128 -3.54 -8.53 4.37
N ILE A 129 -3.96 -7.30 4.11
CA ILE A 129 -4.21 -6.29 5.16
C ILE A 129 -5.70 -6.00 5.27
N ALA A 130 -6.33 -5.59 4.17
CA ALA A 130 -7.70 -5.11 4.20
C ALA A 130 -8.74 -6.21 4.28
N LEU A 131 -8.45 -7.41 3.80
CA LEU A 131 -9.29 -8.61 3.81
C LEU A 131 -10.80 -8.31 3.68
N PRO A 132 -11.29 -7.77 2.56
CA PRO A 132 -12.71 -7.52 2.37
C PRO A 132 -13.52 -8.80 2.54
N GLN A 133 -14.81 -8.66 2.80
CA GLN A 133 -15.72 -9.80 3.00
C GLN A 133 -15.64 -10.77 1.80
N GLY A 134 -15.30 -12.03 2.09
CA GLY A 134 -15.13 -13.09 1.08
C GLY A 134 -13.70 -13.28 0.56
N GLU A 135 -12.82 -12.29 0.63
CA GLU A 135 -11.44 -12.37 0.13
C GLU A 135 -10.55 -13.27 1.02
N PHE A 136 -10.84 -13.35 2.32
CA PHE A 136 -10.10 -14.25 3.22
C PHE A 136 -10.20 -15.72 2.78
N ALA A 137 -11.38 -16.15 2.30
CA ALA A 137 -11.55 -17.50 1.77
C ALA A 137 -10.71 -17.75 0.50
N GLN A 138 -10.53 -16.73 -0.33
CA GLN A 138 -9.67 -16.80 -1.52
C GLN A 138 -8.19 -16.91 -1.13
N PHE A 139 -7.73 -16.14 -0.15
CA PHE A 139 -6.37 -16.23 0.38
C PHE A 139 -6.06 -17.64 0.93
N VAL A 140 -6.98 -18.21 1.70
CA VAL A 140 -6.81 -19.56 2.25
C VAL A 140 -6.79 -20.63 1.17
N LYS A 141 -7.59 -20.47 0.10
CA LYS A 141 -7.67 -21.38 -1.04
C LYS A 141 -6.56 -21.17 -2.09
N ALA A 142 -5.83 -20.06 -2.01
CA ALA A 142 -4.76 -19.76 -2.95
C ALA A 142 -3.68 -20.84 -2.94
N GLU A 143 -3.06 -21.07 -4.09
CA GLU A 143 -1.93 -21.99 -4.25
C GLU A 143 -0.79 -21.65 -3.29
N ARG A 144 -0.05 -22.67 -2.82
CA ARG A 144 1.07 -22.48 -1.90
C ARG A 144 2.10 -21.49 -2.41
N SER A 145 2.38 -21.52 -3.71
CA SER A 145 3.33 -20.61 -4.38
C SER A 145 2.87 -19.15 -4.31
N GLU A 146 1.59 -18.91 -4.49
CA GLU A 146 0.99 -17.57 -4.42
C GLU A 146 1.00 -17.05 -2.97
N ARG A 147 0.62 -17.86 -2.00
CA ARG A 147 0.70 -17.50 -0.57
C ARG A 147 2.13 -17.17 -0.14
N LEU A 148 3.13 -17.95 -0.57
CA LEU A 148 4.53 -17.69 -0.25
C LEU A 148 5.02 -16.37 -0.86
N LYS A 149 4.63 -16.04 -2.10
CA LYS A 149 4.95 -14.75 -2.71
C LYS A 149 4.36 -13.57 -1.93
N LEU A 150 3.09 -13.68 -1.51
CA LEU A 150 2.45 -12.66 -0.69
C LEU A 150 3.15 -12.47 0.66
N ILE A 151 3.49 -13.57 1.34
CA ILE A 151 4.24 -13.55 2.59
C ILE A 151 5.62 -12.92 2.38
N SER A 152 6.32 -13.28 1.31
CA SER A 152 7.64 -12.73 0.99
C SER A 152 7.60 -11.21 0.79
N ARG A 153 6.54 -10.68 0.15
CA ARG A 153 6.33 -9.24 -0.01
C ARG A 153 6.00 -8.56 1.31
N LEU A 154 5.08 -9.13 2.09
CA LEU A 154 4.71 -8.61 3.41
C LEU A 154 5.90 -8.42 4.34
N PHE A 155 6.83 -9.37 4.33
CA PHE A 155 8.03 -9.33 5.18
C PHE A 155 9.26 -8.75 4.48
N GLY A 156 9.12 -8.20 3.26
CA GLY A 156 10.22 -7.65 2.48
C GLY A 156 11.34 -8.66 2.19
N LEU A 157 10.97 -9.95 2.07
CA LEU A 157 11.93 -11.05 1.86
C LEU A 157 12.40 -11.18 0.42
N GLU A 158 11.82 -10.44 -0.52
CA GLU A 158 12.18 -10.46 -1.95
C GLU A 158 13.68 -10.18 -2.16
N LYS A 159 14.24 -9.26 -1.35
CA LYS A 159 15.68 -8.96 -1.37
C LYS A 159 16.56 -10.13 -1.00
N TYR A 160 16.05 -11.11 -0.26
CA TYR A 160 16.78 -12.33 0.14
C TYR A 160 16.48 -13.52 -0.78
N GLY A 161 15.46 -13.44 -1.62
CA GLY A 161 15.08 -14.47 -2.59
C GLY A 161 15.54 -14.11 -4.00
N ASP A 162 14.70 -13.41 -4.75
CA ASP A 162 14.90 -13.17 -6.18
C ASP A 162 16.13 -12.29 -6.47
N LEU A 163 16.34 -11.23 -5.69
CA LEU A 163 17.50 -10.34 -5.86
C LEU A 163 18.82 -11.04 -5.53
N LEU A 164 18.83 -11.89 -4.50
CA LEU A 164 20.02 -12.67 -4.15
C LEU A 164 20.31 -13.70 -5.25
N ASN A 165 19.30 -14.41 -5.75
CA ASN A 165 19.43 -15.36 -6.84
C ASN A 165 19.92 -14.69 -8.13
N ALA A 166 19.45 -13.49 -8.45
CA ALA A 166 19.91 -12.70 -9.58
C ALA A 166 21.41 -12.36 -9.44
N ARG A 167 21.81 -11.85 -8.27
CA ARG A 167 23.23 -11.54 -7.98
C ARG A 167 24.14 -12.79 -8.03
N ILE A 168 23.67 -13.92 -7.51
CA ILE A 168 24.43 -15.18 -7.57
C ILE A 168 24.60 -15.62 -9.03
N LYS A 169 23.56 -15.56 -9.86
CA LYS A 169 23.64 -15.89 -11.29
C LYS A 169 24.59 -14.97 -12.04
N GLU A 170 24.52 -13.68 -11.80
CA GLU A 170 25.41 -12.69 -12.41
C GLU A 170 26.87 -13.00 -12.02
N ARG A 171 27.16 -13.17 -10.73
CA ARG A 171 28.49 -13.49 -10.25
C ARG A 171 29.03 -14.82 -10.77
N TYR A 172 28.14 -15.82 -10.85
CA TYR A 172 28.50 -17.11 -11.42
C TYR A 172 28.88 -16.99 -12.91
N SER A 173 28.12 -16.21 -13.70
CA SER A 173 28.43 -15.97 -15.11
C SER A 173 29.74 -15.22 -15.33
N GLU A 174 30.06 -14.21 -14.50
CA GLU A 174 31.32 -13.50 -14.53
C GLU A 174 32.52 -14.42 -14.24
N VAL A 175 32.42 -15.21 -13.17
CA VAL A 175 33.50 -16.14 -12.78
C VAL A 175 33.71 -17.20 -13.85
N ARG A 176 32.61 -17.73 -14.41
CA ARG A 176 32.69 -18.76 -15.46
C ARG A 176 33.34 -18.19 -16.75
N SER A 177 32.92 -16.99 -17.19
CA SER A 177 33.54 -16.32 -18.32
C SER A 177 35.04 -16.06 -18.12
N SER A 178 35.43 -15.65 -16.91
CA SER A 178 36.85 -15.45 -16.58
C SER A 178 37.65 -16.75 -16.57
N PHE A 179 37.01 -17.86 -16.18
CA PHE A 179 37.63 -19.20 -16.19
C PHE A 179 37.83 -19.70 -17.63
N ASP A 180 36.76 -19.62 -18.44
CA ASP A 180 36.78 -20.07 -19.85
C ASP A 180 37.80 -19.27 -20.67
N THR A 181 38.01 -17.96 -20.37
CA THR A 181 39.05 -17.15 -21.03
C THR A 181 40.44 -17.61 -20.67
N LYS A 182 40.71 -17.94 -19.40
CA LYS A 182 42.03 -18.41 -18.95
C LYS A 182 42.36 -19.83 -19.44
N GLU A 183 41.34 -20.68 -19.57
CA GLU A 183 41.53 -22.03 -20.11
C GLU A 183 41.83 -22.04 -21.61
N GLY A 184 41.34 -20.99 -22.35
CA GLY A 184 41.68 -20.78 -23.76
C GLY A 184 43.04 -20.17 -24.05
N GLU A 185 43.70 -19.64 -23.03
CA GLU A 185 45.08 -19.07 -23.10
C GLU A 185 46.18 -20.08 -22.77
N LEU A 186 45.86 -21.29 -22.34
CA LEU A 186 46.76 -22.41 -22.06
C LEU A 186 46.79 -23.38 -23.26
#